data_0dff8a73549e8db0e7f49e102628b51e
#
_entry.id   0dff8a73549e8db0e7f49e102628b51e
#
_cell.length_a   1.000
_cell.length_b   1.000
_cell.length_c   1.000
_cell.angle_alpha   90.00
_cell.angle_beta   90.00
_cell.angle_gamma   90.00
#
_symmetry.space_group_name_H-M   'P 1'
#
loop_
_entity.id
_entity.type
_entity.pdbx_description
1 polymer ?
#
loop_
_entity_poly.entity_id
_entity_poly.type
_entity_poly.pdbx_seq_one_letter_code
_entity_poly.pdbx_strand_id
1 'polypeptide(L)'
;MKIFNKNIGKTLTTLLLASLSLNVACAPVSKVQASKVNTLTQAYVWYDGDREQKVWMNPQVVADFSAGADKQSTVKAANPGATPLFRKNQQPGMRMWQLDSTSSTAAGATIQSLKASQPAGKYSPVFHDGPSSTASMRALPGNIIVYLNPTWDDAAVKSWLTTHKLEVVKKLEIGPNIYVLKTGPGLEALDTANKLYKSGEVKAAFPDWWLDVEAQ
;
A
#
# COMPACT_ATOMS: atom_id res chain seq x y z
N MET A 1 -33.07 74.17 48.14
CA MET A 1 -32.05 74.65 49.05
C MET A 1 -30.71 74.35 48.43
N LYS A 2 -30.09 75.36 47.84
CA LYS A 2 -28.71 75.82 47.99
C LYS A 2 -27.67 74.68 47.85
N ILE A 3 -26.58 74.75 47.12
CA ILE A 3 -25.72 75.88 46.67
C ILE A 3 -24.81 75.39 45.56
N PHE A 4 -24.56 76.22 44.56
CA PHE A 4 -23.46 76.35 43.66
C PHE A 4 -22.10 75.86 44.19
N ASN A 5 -21.27 75.26 43.34
CA ASN A 5 -19.98 75.85 43.10
C ASN A 5 -19.36 75.51 41.72
N LYS A 6 -18.97 76.53 41.06
CA LYS A 6 -18.23 76.66 39.81
C LYS A 6 -16.76 76.41 40.05
N ASN A 7 -16.07 75.71 39.25
CA ASN A 7 -14.69 76.09 38.98
C ASN A 7 -14.22 75.67 37.55
N ILE A 8 -13.75 76.64 36.91
CA ILE A 8 -13.19 76.78 35.59
C ILE A 8 -11.76 76.22 35.61
N GLY A 9 -11.31 75.58 34.58
CA GLY A 9 -9.87 75.48 34.41
C GLY A 9 -9.32 74.50 33.37
N LYS A 10 -9.07 75.08 32.20
CA LYS A 10 -7.94 74.82 31.31
C LYS A 10 -7.94 73.56 30.40
N THR A 11 -8.25 73.85 29.15
CA THR A 11 -7.86 73.15 27.93
C THR A 11 -6.40 72.79 27.92
N LEU A 12 -6.11 71.50 27.68
CA LEU A 12 -4.82 71.09 27.17
C LEU A 12 -5.08 70.13 26.00
N THR A 13 -4.88 70.64 24.81
CA THR A 13 -4.94 69.92 23.57
C THR A 13 -3.70 69.04 23.42
N THR A 14 -3.79 67.76 23.64
CA THR A 14 -2.71 66.82 23.34
C THR A 14 -3.01 66.12 22.03
N LEU A 15 -2.22 66.45 21.04
CA LEU A 15 -2.20 65.80 19.72
C LEU A 15 -1.68 64.40 19.86
N LEU A 16 -2.51 63.37 19.73
CA LEU A 16 -2.09 61.99 19.68
C LEU A 16 -1.81 61.62 18.23
N LEU A 17 -0.49 61.51 17.87
CA LEU A 17 -0.07 60.87 16.65
C LEU A 17 -0.37 59.36 16.76
N ALA A 18 -1.35 58.88 16.02
CA ALA A 18 -1.60 57.48 15.84
C ALA A 18 -0.58 56.90 14.82
N SER A 19 0.46 56.25 15.32
CA SER A 19 1.35 55.43 14.50
C SER A 19 0.65 54.12 14.10
N LEU A 20 0.22 54.03 12.82
CA LEU A 20 -0.22 52.79 12.21
C LEU A 20 1.00 51.88 12.04
N SER A 21 1.17 50.92 12.93
CA SER A 21 2.10 49.80 12.74
C SER A 21 1.39 48.77 11.82
N LEU A 22 1.81 48.71 10.56
CA LEU A 22 1.45 47.57 9.68
C LEU A 22 2.13 46.31 10.22
N ASN A 23 1.40 45.49 10.94
CA ASN A 23 1.77 44.12 11.21
C ASN A 23 1.64 43.30 9.91
N VAL A 24 2.73 43.15 9.16
CA VAL A 24 2.85 42.15 8.11
C VAL A 24 2.92 40.81 8.81
N ALA A 25 1.78 40.13 8.90
CA ALA A 25 1.72 38.74 9.34
C ALA A 25 2.39 37.88 8.25
N CYS A 26 3.66 37.55 8.46
CA CYS A 26 4.29 36.44 7.72
C CYS A 26 3.52 35.17 8.04
N ALA A 27 2.70 34.70 7.08
CA ALA A 27 2.12 33.36 7.15
C ALA A 27 3.27 32.35 7.30
N PRO A 28 3.16 31.38 8.23
CA PRO A 28 4.17 30.34 8.35
C PRO A 28 4.21 29.54 7.04
N VAL A 29 5.35 29.57 6.36
CA VAL A 29 5.64 28.69 5.24
C VAL A 29 5.50 27.27 5.79
N SER A 30 4.45 26.55 5.35
CA SER A 30 4.28 25.15 5.69
C SER A 30 5.56 24.41 5.27
N LYS A 31 6.35 23.98 6.26
CA LYS A 31 7.48 23.11 6.02
C LYS A 31 6.94 21.87 5.33
N VAL A 32 7.19 21.75 4.03
CA VAL A 32 7.04 20.47 3.32
C VAL A 32 7.91 19.49 4.08
N GLN A 33 7.27 18.61 4.82
CA GLN A 33 7.95 17.56 5.55
C GLN A 33 8.58 16.66 4.48
N ALA A 34 9.90 16.77 4.30
CA ALA A 34 10.64 15.86 3.43
C ALA A 34 10.35 14.44 3.93
N SER A 35 9.70 13.64 3.08
CA SER A 35 9.42 12.23 3.37
C SER A 35 10.76 11.57 3.69
N LYS A 36 10.91 11.04 4.90
CA LYS A 36 12.10 10.27 5.26
C LYS A 36 12.18 9.09 4.30
N VAL A 37 13.18 9.09 3.43
CA VAL A 37 13.51 7.94 2.59
C VAL A 37 14.03 6.86 3.53
N ASN A 38 13.26 5.81 3.73
CA ASN A 38 13.67 4.66 4.53
C ASN A 38 14.32 3.62 3.61
N THR A 39 15.50 3.14 4.00
CA THR A 39 16.15 2.01 3.33
C THR A 39 15.46 0.72 3.76
N LEU A 40 14.96 -0.04 2.79
CA LEU A 40 14.32 -1.34 3.00
C LEU A 40 15.39 -2.42 2.99
N THR A 41 15.37 -3.32 3.96
CA THR A 41 16.42 -4.32 4.15
C THR A 41 15.99 -5.74 3.77
N GLN A 42 14.69 -6.03 3.79
CA GLN A 42 14.17 -7.36 3.50
C GLN A 42 13.84 -7.51 2.01
N ALA A 43 14.70 -8.21 1.28
CA ALA A 43 14.52 -8.50 -0.13
C ALA A 43 13.87 -9.87 -0.35
N TYR A 44 13.06 -9.96 -1.39
CA TYR A 44 12.43 -11.18 -1.89
C TYR A 44 12.75 -11.36 -3.36
N VAL A 45 12.85 -12.61 -3.79
CA VAL A 45 13.09 -12.99 -5.17
C VAL A 45 11.79 -13.45 -5.82
N TRP A 46 11.62 -13.13 -7.09
CA TRP A 46 10.62 -13.71 -7.98
C TRP A 46 11.21 -13.86 -9.38
N TYR A 47 10.54 -14.58 -10.27
CA TYR A 47 11.03 -14.86 -11.61
C TYR A 47 10.11 -14.27 -12.66
N ASP A 48 10.70 -13.57 -13.64
CA ASP A 48 10.03 -13.06 -14.84
C ASP A 48 10.57 -13.84 -16.03
N GLY A 49 9.88 -14.93 -16.39
CA GLY A 49 10.45 -15.93 -17.29
C GLY A 49 11.66 -16.60 -16.64
N ASP A 50 12.82 -16.49 -17.27
CA ASP A 50 14.12 -17.02 -16.80
C ASP A 50 14.92 -16.00 -15.98
N ARG A 51 14.43 -14.78 -15.82
CA ARG A 51 15.13 -13.69 -15.13
C ARG A 51 14.75 -13.61 -13.66
N GLU A 52 15.75 -13.72 -12.80
CA GLU A 52 15.56 -13.41 -11.39
C GLU A 52 15.37 -11.91 -11.17
N GLN A 53 14.31 -11.56 -10.45
CA GLN A 53 13.96 -10.22 -10.06
C GLN A 53 13.96 -10.09 -8.53
N LYS A 54 14.20 -8.88 -8.04
CA LYS A 54 14.16 -8.59 -6.59
C LYS A 54 13.15 -7.50 -6.28
N VAL A 55 12.46 -7.68 -5.17
CA VAL A 55 11.60 -6.67 -4.56
C VAL A 55 11.92 -6.55 -3.07
N TRP A 56 11.72 -5.38 -2.50
CA TRP A 56 11.99 -5.09 -1.09
C TRP A 56 10.69 -4.84 -0.35
N MET A 57 10.45 -5.60 0.70
CA MET A 57 9.24 -5.46 1.50
C MET A 57 9.29 -4.18 2.35
N ASN A 58 8.21 -3.40 2.31
CA ASN A 58 8.01 -2.28 3.22
C ASN A 58 7.39 -2.81 4.53
N PRO A 59 8.12 -2.78 5.64
CA PRO A 59 7.62 -3.33 6.90
C PRO A 59 6.49 -2.50 7.53
N GLN A 60 6.23 -1.31 7.02
CA GLN A 60 5.29 -0.36 7.60
C GLN A 60 4.03 -0.16 6.75
N VAL A 61 3.89 -0.85 5.61
CA VAL A 61 2.73 -0.68 4.73
C VAL A 61 2.05 -2.01 4.46
N VAL A 62 0.73 -2.01 4.58
CA VAL A 62 -0.14 -3.15 4.26
C VAL A 62 -1.14 -2.73 3.20
N ALA A 63 -1.32 -3.58 2.18
CA ALA A 63 -2.39 -3.48 1.20
C ALA A 63 -3.55 -4.41 1.60
N ASP A 64 -4.76 -3.88 1.57
CA ASP A 64 -6.01 -4.59 1.82
C ASP A 64 -6.82 -4.64 0.52
N PHE A 65 -7.02 -5.85 -0.02
CA PHE A 65 -7.81 -6.15 -1.20
C PHE A 65 -9.18 -6.76 -0.86
N SER A 66 -9.57 -6.76 0.41
CA SER A 66 -10.81 -7.40 0.88
C SER A 66 -12.08 -6.68 0.47
N ALA A 67 -11.94 -5.58 -0.19
CA ALA A 67 -12.90 -4.64 -0.77
C ALA A 67 -14.34 -4.60 -0.25
N GLY A 68 -14.71 -3.43 0.04
CA GLY A 68 -16.01 -2.81 0.24
C GLY A 68 -15.74 -1.42 0.76
N ALA A 69 -16.13 -0.39 0.03
CA ALA A 69 -15.92 1.00 0.42
C ALA A 69 -16.45 1.31 1.84
N ASP A 70 -17.39 0.49 2.32
CA ASP A 70 -18.18 0.72 3.53
C ASP A 70 -17.77 -0.16 4.72
N LYS A 71 -16.79 -1.05 4.58
CA LYS A 71 -16.34 -1.86 5.71
C LYS A 71 -15.34 -1.07 6.54
N GLN A 72 -15.70 -0.88 7.81
CA GLN A 72 -14.80 -0.37 8.84
C GLN A 72 -13.47 -1.13 8.77
N SER A 73 -12.36 -0.41 8.67
CA SER A 73 -11.07 -1.00 8.39
C SER A 73 -10.66 -2.01 9.46
N THR A 74 -10.54 -3.24 9.04
CA THR A 74 -10.03 -4.33 9.86
C THR A 74 -8.55 -4.15 10.20
N VAL A 75 -7.80 -3.44 9.35
CA VAL A 75 -6.39 -3.11 9.62
C VAL A 75 -6.28 -2.26 10.88
N LYS A 76 -7.20 -1.30 11.12
CA LYS A 76 -7.23 -0.54 12.37
C LYS A 76 -7.53 -1.38 13.61
N ALA A 77 -8.25 -2.48 13.47
CA ALA A 77 -8.47 -3.39 14.60
C ALA A 77 -7.18 -4.12 15.01
N ALA A 78 -6.33 -4.46 14.05
CA ALA A 78 -5.04 -5.11 14.29
C ALA A 78 -3.91 -4.11 14.61
N ASN A 79 -4.02 -2.87 14.12
CA ASN A 79 -3.07 -1.77 14.37
C ASN A 79 -3.84 -0.46 14.53
N PRO A 80 -4.23 -0.08 15.76
CA PRO A 80 -5.11 1.07 16.02
C PRO A 80 -4.57 2.41 15.50
N GLY A 81 -3.27 2.59 15.48
CA GLY A 81 -2.61 3.79 14.96
C GLY A 81 -2.45 3.81 13.42
N ALA A 82 -2.87 2.75 12.72
CA ALA A 82 -2.75 2.71 11.27
C ALA A 82 -3.56 3.83 10.59
N THR A 83 -2.95 4.48 9.61
CA THR A 83 -3.56 5.57 8.83
C THR A 83 -3.70 5.19 7.36
N PRO A 84 -4.78 5.61 6.67
CA PRO A 84 -4.93 5.37 5.25
C PRO A 84 -3.79 6.04 4.47
N LEU A 85 -3.19 5.29 3.54
CA LEU A 85 -2.22 5.80 2.59
C LEU A 85 -2.92 5.96 1.24
N PHE A 86 -3.30 7.18 0.90
CA PHE A 86 -3.98 7.48 -0.36
C PHE A 86 -3.00 7.52 -1.52
N ARG A 87 -3.38 6.89 -2.63
CA ARG A 87 -2.67 6.92 -3.91
C ARG A 87 -3.59 7.39 -5.02
N LYS A 88 -3.05 8.20 -5.94
CA LYS A 88 -3.82 8.81 -7.04
C LYS A 88 -4.48 7.75 -7.95
N ASN A 89 -3.79 6.62 -8.17
CA ASN A 89 -4.22 5.54 -9.06
C ASN A 89 -4.68 4.28 -8.29
N GLN A 90 -5.16 4.44 -7.08
CA GLN A 90 -5.63 3.32 -6.26
C GLN A 90 -6.82 2.64 -6.94
N GLN A 91 -6.71 1.33 -7.18
CA GLN A 91 -7.81 0.56 -7.76
C GLN A 91 -9.05 0.55 -6.84
N PRO A 92 -10.26 0.59 -7.42
CA PRO A 92 -11.48 0.41 -6.64
C PRO A 92 -11.41 -0.88 -5.82
N GLY A 93 -11.72 -0.78 -4.53
CA GLY A 93 -11.73 -1.93 -3.63
C GLY A 93 -10.39 -2.30 -2.99
N MET A 94 -9.29 -1.64 -3.34
CA MET A 94 -8.01 -1.76 -2.65
C MET A 94 -7.79 -0.58 -1.71
N ARG A 95 -7.19 -0.83 -0.57
CA ARG A 95 -6.76 0.21 0.38
C ARG A 95 -5.34 -0.06 0.84
N MET A 96 -4.55 0.98 0.95
CA MET A 96 -3.24 0.93 1.60
C MET A 96 -3.28 1.56 2.97
N TRP A 97 -2.50 1.01 3.87
CA TRP A 97 -2.41 1.43 5.26
C TRP A 97 -0.97 1.62 5.66
N GLN A 98 -0.65 2.82 6.14
CA GLN A 98 0.59 3.08 6.87
C GLN A 98 0.39 2.62 8.31
N LEU A 99 1.22 1.70 8.78
CA LEU A 99 1.17 1.18 10.15
C LEU A 99 1.86 2.16 11.12
N ASP A 100 1.33 2.24 12.32
CA ASP A 100 1.97 2.95 13.43
C ASP A 100 2.95 2.02 14.14
N SER A 101 4.10 1.80 13.50
CA SER A 101 5.17 0.97 14.06
C SER A 101 6.48 1.22 13.31
N THR A 102 7.58 1.21 14.04
CA THR A 102 8.94 1.26 13.49
C THR A 102 9.58 -0.12 13.38
N SER A 103 8.87 -1.18 13.78
CA SER A 103 9.37 -2.55 13.70
C SER A 103 9.53 -3.02 12.26
N SER A 104 10.64 -3.68 11.98
CA SER A 104 10.91 -4.31 10.68
C SER A 104 9.96 -5.49 10.34
N THR A 105 9.19 -5.97 11.32
CA THR A 105 8.24 -7.08 11.17
C THR A 105 6.78 -6.63 11.26
N ALA A 106 6.50 -5.33 11.36
CA ALA A 106 5.16 -4.80 11.62
C ALA A 106 4.11 -5.25 10.60
N ALA A 107 4.41 -5.17 9.31
CA ALA A 107 3.48 -5.59 8.25
C ALA A 107 3.15 -7.09 8.35
N GLY A 108 4.16 -7.95 8.55
CA GLY A 108 3.98 -9.40 8.72
C GLY A 108 3.12 -9.74 9.93
N ALA A 109 3.41 -9.16 11.09
CA ALA A 109 2.66 -9.38 12.32
C ALA A 109 1.20 -8.90 12.19
N THR A 110 0.98 -7.72 11.60
CA THR A 110 -0.35 -7.18 11.34
C THR A 110 -1.15 -8.11 10.42
N ILE A 111 -0.55 -8.59 9.30
CA ILE A 111 -1.20 -9.51 8.38
C ILE A 111 -1.55 -10.84 9.06
N GLN A 112 -0.67 -11.39 9.89
CA GLN A 112 -0.98 -12.61 10.65
C GLN A 112 -2.18 -12.42 11.58
N SER A 113 -2.22 -11.32 12.33
CA SER A 113 -3.36 -10.98 13.19
C SER A 113 -4.66 -10.83 12.39
N LEU A 114 -4.59 -10.17 11.24
CA LEU A 114 -5.73 -10.01 10.33
C LEU A 114 -6.22 -11.34 9.77
N LYS A 115 -5.34 -12.22 9.34
CA LYS A 115 -5.69 -13.57 8.84
C LYS A 115 -6.32 -14.43 9.93
N ALA A 116 -5.87 -14.31 11.18
CA ALA A 116 -6.45 -15.03 12.31
C ALA A 116 -7.87 -14.55 12.64
N SER A 117 -8.11 -13.23 12.62
CA SER A 117 -9.41 -12.64 12.92
C SER A 117 -10.40 -12.63 11.74
N GLN A 118 -9.88 -12.59 10.51
CA GLN A 118 -10.63 -12.54 9.26
C GLN A 118 -10.00 -13.40 8.16
N PRO A 119 -10.19 -14.73 8.22
CA PRO A 119 -9.54 -15.66 7.29
C PRO A 119 -9.90 -15.43 5.80
N ALA A 120 -11.07 -14.85 5.52
CA ALA A 120 -11.50 -14.50 4.16
C ALA A 120 -10.91 -13.17 3.66
N GLY A 121 -10.19 -12.43 4.50
CA GLY A 121 -9.56 -11.17 4.14
C GLY A 121 -8.37 -11.37 3.20
N LYS A 122 -8.16 -10.40 2.31
CA LYS A 122 -7.07 -10.42 1.33
C LYS A 122 -6.05 -9.32 1.66
N TYR A 123 -5.04 -9.68 2.42
CA TYR A 123 -4.00 -8.75 2.89
C TYR A 123 -2.65 -9.11 2.32
N SER A 124 -1.90 -8.12 1.90
CA SER A 124 -0.55 -8.26 1.36
C SER A 124 0.40 -7.26 1.99
N PRO A 125 1.66 -7.63 2.27
CA PRO A 125 2.70 -6.63 2.41
C PRO A 125 2.86 -5.86 1.11
N VAL A 126 3.37 -4.63 1.21
CA VAL A 126 3.74 -3.82 0.05
C VAL A 126 5.23 -4.00 -0.20
N PHE A 127 5.60 -4.13 -1.46
CA PHE A 127 6.97 -4.24 -1.93
C PHE A 127 7.34 -3.06 -2.80
N HIS A 128 8.64 -2.82 -2.96
CA HIS A 128 9.19 -1.79 -3.85
C HIS A 128 10.18 -2.43 -4.84
N ASP A 129 10.31 -1.84 -6.01
CA ASP A 129 11.24 -2.28 -7.07
C ASP A 129 12.71 -1.97 -6.77
N GLY A 130 13.00 -1.42 -5.58
CA GLY A 130 14.33 -1.11 -5.08
C GLY A 130 14.36 -1.00 -3.57
N PRO A 131 15.53 -0.87 -2.97
CA PRO A 131 15.69 -0.77 -1.51
C PRO A 131 15.24 0.58 -0.94
N SER A 132 14.71 1.48 -1.75
CA SER A 132 14.18 2.78 -1.33
C SER A 132 12.65 2.72 -1.20
N SER A 133 12.11 3.29 -0.14
CA SER A 133 10.67 3.45 0.05
C SER A 133 10.01 4.43 -0.94
N THR A 134 10.79 5.10 -1.78
CA THR A 134 10.30 5.97 -2.86
C THR A 134 10.25 5.28 -4.22
N ALA A 135 10.77 4.04 -4.34
CA ALA A 135 10.63 3.26 -5.56
C ALA A 135 9.18 2.82 -5.80
N SER A 136 8.86 2.43 -7.02
CA SER A 136 7.54 1.94 -7.41
C SER A 136 7.06 0.83 -6.48
N MET A 137 5.77 0.85 -6.16
CA MET A 137 5.18 -0.11 -5.24
C MET A 137 4.48 -1.24 -5.96
N ARG A 138 4.51 -2.42 -5.32
CA ARG A 138 3.80 -3.63 -5.73
C ARG A 138 3.11 -4.26 -4.54
N ALA A 139 2.02 -4.98 -4.81
CA ALA A 139 1.36 -5.82 -3.81
C ALA A 139 0.76 -7.07 -4.48
N LEU A 140 0.36 -8.05 -3.68
CA LEU A 140 -0.04 -9.37 -4.15
C LEU A 140 -1.49 -9.67 -3.76
N PRO A 141 -2.46 -9.46 -4.68
CA PRO A 141 -3.89 -9.68 -4.40
C PRO A 141 -4.29 -11.15 -4.21
N GLY A 142 -3.43 -12.10 -4.65
CA GLY A 142 -3.64 -13.52 -4.40
C GLY A 142 -3.89 -14.35 -5.65
N ASN A 143 -3.25 -14.04 -6.74
CA ASN A 143 -3.21 -14.88 -7.94
C ASN A 143 -1.76 -15.05 -8.41
N ILE A 144 -1.55 -16.04 -9.27
CA ILE A 144 -0.31 -16.25 -10.01
C ILE A 144 -0.62 -16.46 -11.49
N ILE A 145 0.33 -16.12 -12.34
CA ILE A 145 0.27 -16.41 -13.77
C ILE A 145 1.21 -17.57 -14.05
N VAL A 146 0.69 -18.62 -14.72
CA VAL A 146 1.46 -19.82 -15.00
C VAL A 146 1.40 -20.15 -16.49
N TYR A 147 2.55 -20.39 -17.08
CA TYR A 147 2.72 -20.89 -18.43
C TYR A 147 3.03 -22.38 -18.37
N LEU A 148 2.04 -23.20 -18.70
CA LEU A 148 2.19 -24.65 -18.79
C LEU A 148 2.85 -25.07 -20.11
N ASN A 149 3.10 -26.36 -20.27
CA ASN A 149 3.59 -26.89 -21.53
C ASN A 149 2.59 -26.58 -22.67
N PRO A 150 3.00 -25.86 -23.71
CA PRO A 150 2.11 -25.44 -24.80
C PRO A 150 1.53 -26.63 -25.63
N THR A 151 2.15 -27.81 -25.55
CA THR A 151 1.71 -29.01 -26.26
C THR A 151 0.75 -29.89 -25.48
N TRP A 152 0.48 -29.56 -24.22
CA TRP A 152 -0.49 -30.31 -23.41
C TRP A 152 -1.90 -30.07 -23.93
N ASP A 153 -2.67 -31.16 -23.99
CA ASP A 153 -4.11 -31.10 -24.18
C ASP A 153 -4.85 -30.72 -22.90
N ASP A 154 -6.16 -30.51 -23.00
CA ASP A 154 -6.97 -30.09 -21.87
C ASP A 154 -7.00 -31.16 -20.74
N ALA A 155 -6.86 -32.45 -21.08
CA ALA A 155 -6.82 -33.53 -20.09
C ALA A 155 -5.54 -33.49 -19.27
N ALA A 156 -4.38 -33.25 -19.91
CA ALA A 156 -3.09 -33.10 -19.25
C ALA A 156 -3.08 -31.84 -18.36
N VAL A 157 -3.60 -30.71 -18.85
CA VAL A 157 -3.73 -29.48 -18.06
C VAL A 157 -4.61 -29.73 -16.83
N LYS A 158 -5.79 -30.34 -16.99
CA LYS A 158 -6.68 -30.64 -15.87
C LYS A 158 -6.06 -31.58 -14.85
N SER A 159 -5.33 -32.60 -15.29
CA SER A 159 -4.61 -33.53 -14.41
C SER A 159 -3.57 -32.78 -13.57
N TRP A 160 -2.76 -31.93 -14.20
CA TRP A 160 -1.74 -31.13 -13.53
C TRP A 160 -2.35 -30.19 -12.49
N LEU A 161 -3.40 -29.43 -12.86
CA LEU A 161 -4.11 -28.54 -11.94
C LEU A 161 -4.65 -29.28 -10.72
N THR A 162 -5.21 -30.47 -10.92
CA THR A 162 -5.74 -31.32 -9.83
C THR A 162 -4.63 -31.78 -8.90
N THR A 163 -3.49 -32.22 -9.46
CA THR A 163 -2.31 -32.68 -8.70
C THR A 163 -1.76 -31.57 -7.82
N HIS A 164 -1.70 -30.34 -8.34
CA HIS A 164 -1.21 -29.19 -7.61
C HIS A 164 -2.28 -28.48 -6.76
N LYS A 165 -3.54 -28.95 -6.79
CA LYS A 165 -4.69 -28.37 -6.07
C LYS A 165 -4.88 -26.89 -6.39
N LEU A 166 -4.70 -26.50 -7.64
CA LEU A 166 -4.81 -25.13 -8.13
C LEU A 166 -6.15 -24.92 -8.87
N GLU A 167 -6.79 -23.80 -8.58
CA GLU A 167 -8.06 -23.39 -9.17
C GLU A 167 -7.80 -22.35 -10.27
N VAL A 168 -8.39 -22.55 -11.45
CA VAL A 168 -8.32 -21.61 -12.57
C VAL A 168 -9.24 -20.42 -12.30
N VAL A 169 -8.67 -19.21 -12.31
CA VAL A 169 -9.43 -17.95 -12.32
C VAL A 169 -9.83 -17.62 -13.76
N LYS A 170 -8.87 -17.69 -14.68
CA LYS A 170 -9.11 -17.52 -16.12
C LYS A 170 -7.97 -18.09 -16.95
N LYS A 171 -8.26 -18.46 -18.20
CA LYS A 171 -7.26 -18.70 -19.25
C LYS A 171 -6.94 -17.37 -19.93
N LEU A 172 -5.67 -17.13 -20.24
CA LEU A 172 -5.24 -15.94 -20.98
C LEU A 172 -5.09 -16.27 -22.46
N GLU A 173 -5.65 -15.42 -23.33
CA GLU A 173 -5.64 -15.60 -24.78
C GLU A 173 -4.36 -15.06 -25.45
N ILE A 174 -3.27 -14.93 -24.70
CA ILE A 174 -1.97 -14.45 -25.19
C ILE A 174 -1.05 -15.58 -25.65
N GLY A 175 -1.49 -16.83 -25.53
CA GLY A 175 -0.75 -18.02 -25.94
C GLY A 175 -1.42 -19.31 -25.43
N PRO A 176 -0.90 -20.48 -25.85
CA PRO A 176 -1.42 -21.77 -25.41
C PRO A 176 -1.10 -22.02 -23.95
N ASN A 177 -2.07 -22.56 -23.22
CA ASN A 177 -1.93 -23.05 -21.84
C ASN A 177 -1.34 -22.03 -20.85
N ILE A 178 -1.79 -20.77 -20.94
CA ILE A 178 -1.46 -19.71 -19.99
C ILE A 178 -2.68 -19.42 -19.13
N TYR A 179 -2.48 -19.49 -17.80
CA TYR A 179 -3.58 -19.40 -16.85
C TYR A 179 -3.27 -18.43 -15.72
N VAL A 180 -4.31 -17.72 -15.28
CA VAL A 180 -4.33 -17.08 -13.95
C VAL A 180 -4.90 -18.10 -12.98
N LEU A 181 -4.11 -18.47 -11.99
CA LEU A 181 -4.47 -19.46 -10.98
C LEU A 181 -4.62 -18.77 -9.62
N LYS A 182 -5.59 -19.21 -8.85
CA LYS A 182 -5.89 -18.67 -7.54
C LYS A 182 -4.90 -19.16 -6.50
N THR A 183 -4.41 -18.23 -5.68
CA THR A 183 -3.60 -18.51 -4.48
C THR A 183 -4.07 -17.62 -3.34
N GLY A 184 -3.50 -17.81 -2.17
CA GLY A 184 -3.66 -16.82 -1.09
C GLY A 184 -2.90 -15.51 -1.39
N PRO A 185 -3.33 -14.39 -0.78
CA PRO A 185 -2.69 -13.09 -0.97
C PRO A 185 -1.34 -12.99 -0.24
N GLY A 186 -0.52 -12.05 -0.70
CA GLY A 186 0.78 -11.73 -0.11
C GLY A 186 1.84 -12.79 -0.43
N LEU A 187 2.65 -13.14 0.57
CA LEU A 187 3.79 -14.05 0.38
C LEU A 187 3.38 -15.44 -0.13
N GLU A 188 2.15 -15.88 0.12
CA GLU A 188 1.66 -17.17 -0.38
C GLU A 188 1.65 -17.22 -1.92
N ALA A 189 1.21 -16.14 -2.58
CA ALA A 189 1.28 -16.04 -4.04
C ALA A 189 2.74 -16.08 -4.53
N LEU A 190 3.62 -15.33 -3.88
CA LEU A 190 5.04 -15.28 -4.23
C LEU A 190 5.70 -16.65 -4.08
N ASP A 191 5.50 -17.30 -2.94
CA ASP A 191 6.10 -18.60 -2.64
C ASP A 191 5.57 -19.70 -3.56
N THR A 192 4.27 -19.67 -3.87
CA THR A 192 3.64 -20.63 -4.80
C THR A 192 4.21 -20.47 -6.20
N ALA A 193 4.29 -19.25 -6.72
CA ALA A 193 4.89 -18.99 -8.03
C ALA A 193 6.35 -19.44 -8.10
N ASN A 194 7.15 -19.08 -7.10
CA ASN A 194 8.56 -19.47 -7.03
C ASN A 194 8.74 -20.99 -6.93
N LYS A 195 7.89 -21.68 -6.16
CA LYS A 195 7.93 -23.14 -6.03
C LYS A 195 7.62 -23.82 -7.37
N LEU A 196 6.58 -23.36 -8.07
CA LEU A 196 6.23 -23.91 -9.39
C LEU A 196 7.32 -23.67 -10.42
N TYR A 197 7.89 -22.46 -10.47
CA TYR A 197 9.00 -22.17 -11.36
C TYR A 197 10.21 -23.07 -11.09
N LYS A 198 10.61 -23.19 -9.83
CA LYS A 198 11.77 -23.99 -9.43
C LYS A 198 11.58 -25.49 -9.58
N SER A 199 10.34 -25.99 -9.65
CA SER A 199 10.08 -27.41 -9.91
C SER A 199 10.48 -27.85 -11.33
N GLY A 200 10.56 -26.89 -12.28
CA GLY A 200 10.81 -27.16 -13.69
C GLY A 200 9.62 -27.79 -14.44
N GLU A 201 8.48 -27.96 -13.78
CA GLU A 201 7.28 -28.56 -14.37
C GLU A 201 6.51 -27.58 -15.28
N VAL A 202 6.76 -26.27 -15.12
CA VAL A 202 6.11 -25.19 -15.87
C VAL A 202 7.14 -24.39 -16.65
N LYS A 203 6.71 -23.76 -17.74
CA LYS A 203 7.59 -22.89 -18.54
C LYS A 203 7.90 -21.57 -17.83
N ALA A 204 6.91 -21.04 -17.13
CA ALA A 204 7.07 -19.86 -16.28
C ALA A 204 5.99 -19.85 -15.21
N ALA A 205 6.29 -19.26 -14.06
CA ALA A 205 5.32 -18.95 -13.03
C ALA A 205 5.76 -17.70 -12.28
N PHE A 206 4.87 -16.72 -12.19
CA PHE A 206 5.13 -15.48 -11.48
C PHE A 206 3.86 -14.93 -10.82
N PRO A 207 4.00 -14.12 -9.76
CA PRO A 207 2.84 -13.51 -9.11
C PRO A 207 2.09 -12.55 -10.04
N ASP A 208 0.76 -12.52 -9.92
CA ASP A 208 -0.09 -11.52 -10.56
C ASP A 208 -0.04 -10.22 -9.71
N TRP A 209 0.96 -9.39 -10.01
CA TRP A 209 1.26 -8.19 -9.22
C TRP A 209 0.22 -7.08 -9.44
N TRP A 210 -0.26 -6.49 -8.37
CA TRP A 210 -0.74 -5.12 -8.42
C TRP A 210 0.45 -4.16 -8.47
N LEU A 211 0.39 -3.18 -9.34
CA LEU A 211 1.44 -2.18 -9.56
C LEU A 211 0.89 -0.78 -9.33
N ASP A 212 1.63 0.04 -8.58
CA ASP A 212 1.38 1.48 -8.48
C ASP A 212 2.07 2.16 -9.68
N VAL A 213 1.38 2.16 -10.83
CA VAL A 213 1.87 2.83 -12.04
C VAL A 213 1.33 4.25 -12.07
N GLU A 214 2.20 5.25 -12.02
CA GLU A 214 1.84 6.60 -12.40
C GLU A 214 1.76 6.66 -13.93
N ALA A 215 0.59 7.02 -14.45
CA ALA A 215 0.47 7.34 -15.88
C ALA A 215 1.35 8.59 -16.13
N GLN A 216 2.38 8.41 -16.95
CA GLN A 216 3.22 9.49 -17.45
C GLN A 216 2.45 10.36 -18.43
#